data_1458c11ad0fc8d1ed700f7751603eafb
#
_entry.id   1458c11ad0fc8d1ed700f7751603eafb
#
_cell.length_a   1.000
_cell.length_b   1.000
_cell.length_c   1.000
_cell.angle_alpha   90.00
_cell.angle_beta   90.00
_cell.angle_gamma   90.00
#
_symmetry.space_group_name_H-M   'P 1'
#
loop_
_entity.id
_entity.type
_entity.pdbx_description
1 polymer ?
#
loop_
_entity_poly.entity_id
_entity_poly.type
_entity_poly.pdbx_seq_one_letter_code
_entity_poly.pdbx_strand_id
1 'polypeptide(L)'
;MFCATVLSAKNIYLNTGGASLWNQANAKFFVHSWNTNGDYVDVQMSDHEGDIYQVNIPDDYDYIIFLRMNSSATQVGWSPEQGLWNRTGDLLIPSNMNSYTISGWGDKDGYWEQ
;
A
#
# COMPACT_ATOMS: atom_id res chain seq x y z
N MET A 1 -13.39 17.51 -31.74
CA MET A 1 -13.57 16.11 -31.34
C MET A 1 -13.05 15.89 -29.92
N PHE A 2 -13.82 15.26 -29.11
CA PHE A 2 -13.42 14.94 -27.75
C PHE A 2 -12.80 13.51 -27.71
N CYS A 3 -11.60 13.39 -27.15
CA CYS A 3 -10.93 12.11 -26.98
C CYS A 3 -10.88 11.78 -25.49
N ALA A 4 -11.63 10.77 -25.08
CA ALA A 4 -11.59 10.31 -23.70
C ALA A 4 -10.34 9.46 -23.49
N THR A 5 -9.54 9.81 -22.48
CA THR A 5 -8.43 8.97 -22.04
C THR A 5 -8.93 8.02 -20.97
N VAL A 6 -8.83 6.73 -21.23
CA VAL A 6 -9.13 5.71 -20.23
C VAL A 6 -7.83 5.42 -19.49
N LEU A 7 -7.81 5.73 -18.19
CA LEU A 7 -6.69 5.42 -17.35
C LEU A 7 -6.82 3.95 -16.93
N SER A 8 -5.83 3.14 -17.31
CA SER A 8 -5.74 1.78 -16.82
C SER A 8 -5.32 1.78 -15.37
N ALA A 9 -5.74 0.77 -14.64
CA ALA A 9 -5.44 0.60 -13.25
C ALA A 9 -4.95 -0.81 -12.98
N LYS A 10 -4.21 -0.97 -11.88
CA LYS A 10 -3.69 -2.26 -11.43
C LYS A 10 -4.03 -2.49 -9.97
N ASN A 11 -4.23 -3.75 -9.62
CA ASN A 11 -4.41 -4.16 -8.24
C ASN A 11 -3.05 -4.47 -7.61
N ILE A 12 -2.85 -3.93 -6.42
CA ILE A 12 -1.69 -4.23 -5.59
C ILE A 12 -2.20 -4.88 -4.31
N TYR A 13 -1.52 -5.94 -3.89
CA TYR A 13 -1.86 -6.70 -2.70
C TYR A 13 -0.77 -6.55 -1.65
N LEU A 14 -1.20 -6.50 -0.39
CA LEU A 14 -0.32 -6.51 0.77
C LEU A 14 -0.65 -7.75 1.59
N ASN A 15 0.30 -8.67 1.69
CA ASN A 15 0.24 -9.73 2.68
C ASN A 15 0.88 -9.19 3.96
N THR A 16 0.04 -9.02 4.98
CA THR A 16 0.45 -8.38 6.24
C THR A 16 1.35 -9.25 7.11
N GLY A 17 1.54 -10.52 6.74
CA GLY A 17 2.32 -11.47 7.53
C GLY A 17 1.57 -12.06 8.71
N GLY A 18 0.29 -11.74 8.86
CA GLY A 18 -0.55 -12.31 9.90
C GLY A 18 -0.50 -11.58 11.23
N ALA A 19 -1.14 -12.19 12.24
CA ALA A 19 -1.31 -11.59 13.56
C ALA A 19 -0.01 -11.44 14.35
N SER A 20 1.05 -12.15 13.97
CA SER A 20 2.37 -11.99 14.60
C SER A 20 3.17 -10.84 14.00
N LEU A 21 2.70 -10.28 12.90
CA LEU A 21 3.33 -9.15 12.21
C LEU A 21 2.32 -8.00 12.10
N TRP A 22 2.07 -7.52 10.89
CA TRP A 22 1.33 -6.27 10.71
C TRP A 22 -0.17 -6.37 10.99
N ASN A 23 -0.77 -7.56 10.90
CA ASN A 23 -2.22 -7.70 11.05
C ASN A 23 -2.63 -7.91 12.52
N GLN A 24 -2.33 -6.93 13.35
CA GLN A 24 -2.70 -6.96 14.76
C GLN A 24 -3.18 -5.59 15.23
N ALA A 25 -3.79 -5.56 16.42
CA ALA A 25 -4.27 -4.34 17.07
C ALA A 25 -5.30 -3.58 16.22
N ASN A 26 -6.07 -4.29 15.41
CA ASN A 26 -7.09 -3.73 14.52
C ASN A 26 -6.53 -2.65 13.59
N ALA A 27 -5.29 -2.83 13.13
CA ALA A 27 -4.64 -1.90 12.23
C ALA A 27 -5.44 -1.69 10.95
N LYS A 28 -5.37 -0.50 10.41
CA LYS A 28 -5.79 -0.19 9.04
C LYS A 28 -4.56 -0.05 8.17
N PHE A 29 -4.72 -0.34 6.90
CA PHE A 29 -3.62 -0.31 5.94
C PHE A 29 -3.94 0.69 4.84
N PHE A 30 -2.98 1.54 4.55
CA PHE A 30 -3.08 2.58 3.54
C PHE A 30 -1.88 2.49 2.62
N VAL A 31 -2.00 3.08 1.45
CA VAL A 31 -0.88 3.26 0.54
C VAL A 31 -0.73 4.72 0.16
N HIS A 32 0.51 5.11 -0.06
CA HIS A 32 0.88 6.31 -0.80
C HIS A 32 1.61 5.82 -2.04
N SER A 33 1.07 6.12 -3.21
CA SER A 33 1.63 5.64 -4.47
C SER A 33 1.79 6.80 -5.44
N TRP A 34 2.86 6.79 -6.22
CA TRP A 34 3.17 7.93 -7.08
C TRP A 34 3.90 7.51 -8.35
N ASN A 35 3.94 8.43 -9.30
CA ASN A 35 4.72 8.29 -10.52
C ASN A 35 5.86 9.31 -10.56
N THR A 36 6.68 9.24 -11.61
CA THR A 36 7.82 10.15 -11.77
C THR A 36 7.42 11.56 -12.18
N ASN A 37 6.15 11.79 -12.55
CA ASN A 37 5.63 13.10 -12.91
C ASN A 37 5.16 13.91 -11.70
N GLY A 38 5.19 13.32 -10.50
CA GLY A 38 4.74 13.98 -9.28
C GLY A 38 3.26 13.77 -8.96
N ASP A 39 2.54 12.99 -9.75
CA ASP A 39 1.17 12.58 -9.42
C ASP A 39 1.21 11.54 -8.32
N TYR A 40 0.23 11.58 -7.42
CA TYR A 40 0.16 10.58 -6.36
C TYR A 40 -1.28 10.33 -5.93
N VAL A 41 -1.49 9.21 -5.24
CA VAL A 41 -2.74 8.88 -4.54
C VAL A 41 -2.44 8.40 -3.14
N ASP A 42 -3.33 8.75 -2.21
CA ASP A 42 -3.37 8.23 -0.84
C ASP A 42 -4.68 7.47 -0.70
N VAL A 43 -4.61 6.16 -0.48
CA VAL A 43 -5.79 5.31 -0.51
C VAL A 43 -5.75 4.31 0.63
N GLN A 44 -6.90 4.12 1.29
CA GLN A 44 -7.06 3.02 2.23
C GLN A 44 -7.19 1.72 1.47
N MET A 45 -6.47 0.69 1.91
CA MET A 45 -6.62 -0.65 1.39
C MET A 45 -7.88 -1.30 1.94
N SER A 46 -8.47 -2.20 1.17
CA SER A 46 -9.63 -2.99 1.60
C SER A 46 -9.23 -4.43 1.81
N ASP A 47 -10.04 -5.16 2.59
CA ASP A 47 -9.85 -6.58 2.77
C ASP A 47 -9.92 -7.31 1.43
N HIS A 48 -9.04 -8.30 1.26
CA HIS A 48 -9.12 -9.22 0.14
C HIS A 48 -9.48 -10.62 0.64
N GLU A 49 -8.53 -11.28 1.30
CA GLU A 49 -8.83 -12.55 1.99
C GLU A 49 -7.79 -12.77 3.10
N GLY A 50 -8.24 -13.25 4.25
CA GLY A 50 -7.35 -13.54 5.37
C GLY A 50 -6.53 -12.33 5.77
N ASP A 51 -5.21 -12.46 5.71
CA ASP A 51 -4.27 -11.40 6.08
C ASP A 51 -3.83 -10.55 4.90
N ILE A 52 -4.52 -10.67 3.77
CA ILE A 52 -4.17 -9.97 2.53
C ILE A 52 -5.15 -8.83 2.30
N TYR A 53 -4.63 -7.65 2.02
CA TYR A 53 -5.37 -6.45 1.68
C TYR A 53 -5.08 -6.06 0.24
N GLN A 54 -5.94 -5.25 -0.35
CA GLN A 54 -5.82 -4.86 -1.75
C GLN A 54 -6.11 -3.39 -1.94
N VAL A 55 -5.55 -2.84 -3.01
CA VAL A 55 -5.81 -1.49 -3.47
C VAL A 55 -5.71 -1.45 -4.99
N ASN A 56 -6.47 -0.55 -5.60
CA ASN A 56 -6.42 -0.30 -7.03
C ASN A 56 -5.78 1.07 -7.25
N ILE A 57 -4.71 1.12 -8.04
CA ILE A 57 -3.96 2.35 -8.33
C ILE A 57 -3.76 2.49 -9.84
N PRO A 58 -3.49 3.71 -10.35
CA PRO A 58 -3.19 3.88 -11.77
C PRO A 58 -2.00 3.04 -12.23
N ASP A 59 -2.07 2.52 -13.45
CA ASP A 59 -1.04 1.63 -14.01
C ASP A 59 0.35 2.26 -14.07
N ASP A 60 0.42 3.57 -14.30
CA ASP A 60 1.69 4.28 -14.44
C ASP A 60 2.30 4.73 -13.10
N TYR A 61 1.70 4.34 -11.97
CA TYR A 61 2.26 4.60 -10.66
C TYR A 61 3.17 3.44 -10.28
N ASP A 62 4.48 3.69 -10.35
CA ASP A 62 5.50 2.65 -10.20
C ASP A 62 6.10 2.59 -8.79
N TYR A 63 5.71 3.49 -7.91
CA TYR A 63 6.23 3.57 -6.54
C TYR A 63 5.11 3.50 -5.53
N ILE A 64 5.40 2.91 -4.39
CA ILE A 64 4.41 2.74 -3.33
C ILE A 64 5.08 2.68 -1.95
N ILE A 65 4.37 3.22 -0.96
CA ILE A 65 4.65 3.01 0.46
C ILE A 65 3.42 2.36 1.06
N PHE A 66 3.60 1.29 1.82
CA PHE A 66 2.52 0.71 2.62
C PHE A 66 2.61 1.27 4.04
N LEU A 67 1.48 1.76 4.56
CA LEU A 67 1.39 2.36 5.88
C LEU A 67 0.45 1.54 6.75
N ARG A 68 0.93 1.14 7.91
CA ARG A 68 0.14 0.48 8.95
C ARG A 68 -0.28 1.54 9.95
N MET A 69 -1.57 1.73 10.10
CA MET A 69 -2.11 2.86 10.84
C MET A 69 -3.10 2.44 11.92
N ASN A 70 -3.32 3.35 12.84
CA ASN A 70 -4.30 3.22 13.91
C ASN A 70 -5.67 2.88 13.33
N SER A 71 -6.45 2.09 14.07
CA SER A 71 -7.81 1.70 13.68
C SER A 71 -8.76 2.89 13.53
N SER A 72 -8.46 4.03 14.12
CA SER A 72 -9.26 5.25 13.99
C SER A 72 -8.82 6.14 12.83
N ALA A 73 -7.76 5.79 12.12
CA ALA A 73 -7.27 6.59 11.00
C ALA A 73 -8.29 6.61 9.86
N THR A 74 -8.47 7.77 9.23
CA THR A 74 -9.37 7.95 8.09
C THR A 74 -8.63 8.39 6.85
N GLN A 75 -7.35 8.68 6.96
CA GLN A 75 -6.50 9.12 5.86
C GLN A 75 -5.04 8.82 6.16
N VAL A 76 -4.21 8.87 5.14
CA VAL A 76 -2.76 8.71 5.29
C VAL A 76 -2.22 9.79 6.23
N GLY A 77 -1.38 9.38 7.16
CA GLY A 77 -0.65 10.24 8.06
C GLY A 77 0.80 9.82 8.12
N TRP A 78 1.69 10.77 8.39
CA TRP A 78 3.13 10.58 8.31
C TRP A 78 3.83 10.68 9.66
N SER A 79 3.05 10.73 10.74
CA SER A 79 3.58 10.81 12.10
C SER A 79 2.71 10.02 13.07
N PRO A 80 3.22 9.66 14.26
CA PRO A 80 2.42 9.00 15.27
C PRO A 80 1.17 9.80 15.66
N GLU A 81 1.26 11.11 15.67
CA GLU A 81 0.14 12.01 16.00
C GLU A 81 -0.97 11.92 14.95
N GLN A 82 -0.60 11.56 13.71
CA GLN A 82 -1.54 11.38 12.62
C GLN A 82 -2.01 9.93 12.50
N GLY A 83 -1.63 9.06 13.43
CA GLY A 83 -2.08 7.68 13.47
C GLY A 83 -1.15 6.68 12.79
N LEU A 84 0.03 7.10 12.33
CA LEU A 84 1.00 6.18 11.74
C LEU A 84 1.68 5.35 12.83
N TRP A 85 1.60 4.03 12.70
CA TRP A 85 2.33 3.13 13.58
C TRP A 85 3.67 2.71 12.99
N ASN A 86 3.66 2.29 11.73
CA ASN A 86 4.87 1.96 10.99
C ASN A 86 4.57 1.90 9.49
N ARG A 87 5.62 1.88 8.69
CA ARG A 87 5.47 1.87 7.23
C ARG A 87 6.68 1.22 6.57
N THR A 88 6.53 0.87 5.30
CA THR A 88 7.67 0.51 4.47
C THR A 88 8.44 1.75 4.05
N GLY A 89 9.64 1.55 3.52
CA GLY A 89 10.31 2.58 2.73
C GLY A 89 9.66 2.74 1.36
N ASP A 90 10.28 3.55 0.53
CA ASP A 90 9.85 3.73 -0.86
C ASP A 90 10.14 2.44 -1.63
N LEU A 91 9.10 1.89 -2.24
CA LEU A 91 9.21 0.64 -2.99
C LEU A 91 8.95 0.89 -4.47
N LEU A 92 9.81 0.34 -5.33
CA LEU A 92 9.53 0.25 -6.75
C LEU A 92 8.65 -0.98 -6.99
N ILE A 93 7.52 -0.79 -7.67
CA ILE A 93 6.61 -1.88 -8.00
C ILE A 93 7.16 -2.59 -9.24
N PRO A 94 7.51 -3.88 -9.16
CA PRO A 94 7.96 -4.61 -10.34
C PRO A 94 6.85 -4.72 -11.39
N SER A 95 7.23 -4.76 -12.66
CA SER A 95 6.26 -4.84 -13.76
C SER A 95 5.51 -6.17 -13.80
N ASN A 96 6.05 -7.21 -13.19
CA ASN A 96 5.50 -8.58 -13.26
C ASN A 96 5.08 -9.14 -11.89
N MET A 97 5.04 -8.31 -10.85
CA MET A 97 4.65 -8.73 -9.50
C MET A 97 3.73 -7.68 -8.91
N ASN A 98 2.73 -8.09 -8.16
CA ASN A 98 1.76 -7.19 -7.59
C ASN A 98 1.42 -7.47 -6.12
N SER A 99 2.11 -8.39 -5.50
CA SER A 99 1.89 -8.74 -4.10
C SER A 99 3.16 -8.52 -3.29
N TYR A 100 3.05 -7.71 -2.24
CA TYR A 100 4.15 -7.45 -1.32
C TYR A 100 3.89 -8.16 0.00
N THR A 101 4.84 -8.95 0.46
CA THR A 101 4.72 -9.73 1.70
C THR A 101 5.60 -9.13 2.78
N ILE A 102 5.00 -8.81 3.92
CA ILE A 102 5.70 -8.32 5.10
C ILE A 102 6.39 -9.50 5.79
N SER A 103 7.68 -9.37 6.05
CA SER A 103 8.49 -10.39 6.71
C SER A 103 9.06 -9.95 8.06
N GLY A 104 8.84 -8.71 8.46
CA GLY A 104 9.33 -8.18 9.73
C GLY A 104 8.81 -6.77 9.98
N TRP A 105 9.39 -6.08 10.95
CA TRP A 105 8.94 -4.75 11.40
C TRP A 105 9.75 -3.60 10.82
N GLY A 106 10.90 -3.87 10.22
CA GLY A 106 11.72 -2.86 9.58
C GLY A 106 11.11 -2.38 8.27
N ASP A 107 11.45 -1.17 7.86
CA ASP A 107 10.92 -0.55 6.65
C ASP A 107 11.35 -1.25 5.35
N LYS A 108 12.32 -2.16 5.43
CA LYS A 108 12.81 -2.98 4.32
C LYS A 108 12.50 -4.46 4.48
N ASP A 109 11.71 -4.82 5.51
CA ASP A 109 11.42 -6.21 5.82
C ASP A 109 10.20 -6.69 5.04
N GLY A 110 10.41 -7.02 3.81
CA GLY A 110 9.40 -7.53 2.92
C GLY A 110 9.95 -7.81 1.53
N TYR A 111 9.11 -8.40 0.70
CA TYR A 111 9.51 -8.75 -0.67
C TYR A 111 8.30 -8.84 -1.58
N TRP A 112 8.54 -8.61 -2.87
CA TRP A 112 7.52 -8.77 -3.90
C TRP A 112 7.45 -10.22 -4.36
N GLU A 113 6.24 -10.67 -4.68
CA GLU A 113 6.00 -11.99 -5.29
C GLU A 113 4.80 -11.93 -6.23
N GLN A 114 4.66 -12.98 -7.01
CA GLN A 114 3.57 -13.08 -7.97
C GLN A 114 2.27 -13.53 -7.33
#